data_9fdcfe32fb89dfd9e89a49b813b5317c
#
_entry.id   9fdcfe32fb89dfd9e89a49b813b5317c
#
_cell.length_a   1.000
_cell.length_b   1.000
_cell.length_c   1.000
_cell.angle_alpha   90.00
_cell.angle_beta   90.00
_cell.angle_gamma   90.00
#
_symmetry.space_group_name_H-M   'P 1'
#
loop_
_entity.id
_entity.type
_entity.pdbx_description
1 polymer ?
#
loop_
_entity_poly.entity_id
_entity_poly.type
_entity_poly.pdbx_seq_one_letter_code
_entity_poly.pdbx_strand_id
1 'polypeptide(L)'
;YEEIIEKQSETINRMQKEITNFLSEVADTEKQISQIRQEIDRYQQKIGDVFELAGLGISVELFTHELYTTINNVNEKIGTIATQTEELRYIQNAMNSLRKQLSYFHPGLKYVRLKKENISVSTLISNHMAFYKTKCESQNINQNFIKCQQDIVVKMNTGLLNQVLDNLFSNAFYWLLYSRDTLGIIADCEYTIELIADGTINIWDNGIGISKDVENDLFNPFVSCKKDGRGLGLFICKNNLENNSASIRLLRERNKFGNLYKFQIDLSNLQI
;
A
#
# COMPACT_ATOMS: atom_id res chain seq x y z
N TYR A 1 17.94 73.57 38.70
CA TYR A 1 16.80 72.65 38.85
C TYR A 1 16.14 72.42 37.51
N GLU A 2 15.90 73.39 36.66
CA GLU A 2 15.28 73.22 35.31
C GLU A 2 16.12 72.38 34.40
N GLU A 3 17.42 72.51 34.35
CA GLU A 3 18.36 71.77 33.54
C GLU A 3 18.42 70.24 33.92
N ILE A 4 18.21 69.97 35.21
CA ILE A 4 18.11 68.59 35.71
C ILE A 4 16.79 67.94 35.29
N ILE A 5 15.69 68.66 35.33
CA ILE A 5 14.36 68.19 34.91
C ILE A 5 14.34 67.93 33.39
N GLU A 6 14.93 68.78 32.60
CA GLU A 6 15.03 68.65 31.15
C GLU A 6 15.82 67.38 30.78
N LYS A 7 16.99 67.21 31.40
CA LYS A 7 17.83 66.04 31.20
C LYS A 7 17.18 64.70 31.62
N GLN A 8 16.38 64.74 32.69
CA GLN A 8 15.60 63.58 33.12
C GLN A 8 14.46 63.27 32.15
N SER A 9 13.78 64.33 31.61
CA SER A 9 12.73 64.23 30.61
C SER A 9 13.26 63.58 29.31
N GLU A 10 14.42 64.01 28.82
CA GLU A 10 15.08 63.40 27.65
C GLU A 10 15.41 61.95 27.86
N THR A 11 15.90 61.61 29.07
CA THR A 11 16.23 60.25 29.43
C THR A 11 14.98 59.35 29.46
N ILE A 12 13.89 59.82 30.03
CA ILE A 12 12.58 59.14 30.05
C ILE A 12 12.06 58.91 28.64
N ASN A 13 12.10 59.94 27.78
CA ASN A 13 11.65 59.81 26.39
C ASN A 13 12.48 58.79 25.59
N ARG A 14 13.81 58.76 25.83
CA ARG A 14 14.67 57.74 25.20
C ARG A 14 14.33 56.32 25.68
N MET A 15 14.17 56.16 26.99
CA MET A 15 13.76 54.87 27.56
C MET A 15 12.40 54.39 27.05
N GLN A 16 11.43 55.30 26.92
CA GLN A 16 10.11 54.97 26.36
C GLN A 16 10.21 54.48 24.93
N LYS A 17 11.06 55.13 24.10
CA LYS A 17 11.30 54.70 22.72
C LYS A 17 11.98 53.32 22.64
N GLU A 18 12.97 53.06 23.51
CA GLU A 18 13.64 51.77 23.61
C GLU A 18 12.67 50.66 24.04
N ILE A 19 11.80 50.94 25.03
CA ILE A 19 10.75 49.99 25.46
C ILE A 19 9.77 49.70 24.33
N THR A 20 9.35 50.70 23.57
CA THR A 20 8.42 50.51 22.44
C THR A 20 9.04 49.63 21.35
N ASN A 21 10.31 49.86 21.02
CA ASN A 21 11.04 49.01 20.05
C ASN A 21 11.17 47.59 20.56
N PHE A 22 11.53 47.40 21.82
CA PHE A 22 11.65 46.08 22.43
C PHE A 22 10.31 45.31 22.45
N LEU A 23 9.22 46.00 22.76
CA LEU A 23 7.88 45.40 22.70
C LEU A 23 7.48 44.96 21.28
N SER A 24 7.89 45.72 20.26
CA SER A 24 7.69 45.34 18.86
C SER A 24 8.49 44.10 18.48
N GLU A 25 9.76 44.00 18.88
CA GLU A 25 10.60 42.81 18.66
C GLU A 25 10.06 41.57 19.37
N VAL A 26 9.55 41.73 20.59
CA VAL A 26 8.91 40.64 21.33
C VAL A 26 7.65 40.16 20.60
N ALA A 27 6.81 41.05 20.11
CA ALA A 27 5.60 40.71 19.38
C ALA A 27 5.92 39.94 18.06
N ASP A 28 6.95 40.39 17.32
CA ASP A 28 7.40 39.68 16.12
C ASP A 28 7.97 38.29 16.44
N THR A 29 8.71 38.17 17.53
CA THR A 29 9.26 36.90 18.00
C THR A 29 8.13 35.93 18.43
N GLU A 30 7.11 36.40 19.13
CA GLU A 30 5.93 35.62 19.51
C GLU A 30 5.19 35.09 18.28
N LYS A 31 5.07 35.93 17.24
CA LYS A 31 4.46 35.52 15.97
C LYS A 31 5.26 34.41 15.28
N GLN A 32 6.58 34.54 15.25
CA GLN A 32 7.46 33.51 14.70
C GLN A 32 7.36 32.18 15.50
N ILE A 33 7.35 32.27 16.81
CA ILE A 33 7.16 31.11 17.70
C ILE A 33 5.81 30.41 17.43
N SER A 34 4.75 31.20 17.24
CA SER A 34 3.43 30.64 16.91
C SER A 34 3.43 29.92 15.57
N GLN A 35 4.10 30.45 14.55
CA GLN A 35 4.24 29.79 13.24
C GLN A 35 5.03 28.48 13.34
N ILE A 36 6.15 28.49 14.06
CA ILE A 36 6.97 27.29 14.30
C ILE A 36 6.17 26.22 15.04
N ARG A 37 5.37 26.59 16.04
CA ARG A 37 4.49 25.65 16.76
C ARG A 37 3.48 24.99 15.81
N GLN A 38 2.84 25.76 14.94
CA GLN A 38 1.90 25.19 13.96
C GLN A 38 2.58 24.23 12.99
N GLU A 39 3.82 24.51 12.59
CA GLU A 39 4.60 23.58 11.75
C GLU A 39 4.97 22.30 12.51
N ILE A 40 5.37 22.41 13.78
CA ILE A 40 5.66 21.26 14.65
C ILE A 40 4.43 20.38 14.80
N ASP A 41 3.27 20.96 15.09
CA ASP A 41 2.01 20.23 15.22
C ASP A 41 1.66 19.47 13.92
N ARG A 42 1.87 20.11 12.77
CA ARG A 42 1.69 19.50 11.45
C ARG A 42 2.64 18.32 11.22
N TYR A 43 3.91 18.47 11.60
CA TYR A 43 4.87 17.37 11.49
C TYR A 43 4.58 16.25 12.48
N GLN A 44 4.15 16.57 13.70
CA GLN A 44 3.74 15.55 14.69
C GLN A 44 2.54 14.75 14.21
N GLN A 45 1.56 15.39 13.59
CA GLN A 45 0.42 14.70 12.99
C GLN A 45 0.85 13.77 11.85
N LYS A 46 1.70 14.26 10.93
CA LYS A 46 2.27 13.41 9.86
C LYS A 46 3.09 12.24 10.39
N ILE A 47 3.87 12.46 11.44
CA ILE A 47 4.63 11.39 12.11
C ILE A 47 3.66 10.41 12.79
N GLY A 48 2.60 10.88 13.42
CA GLY A 48 1.53 10.05 13.99
C GLY A 48 0.89 9.14 12.95
N ASP A 49 0.52 9.69 11.79
CA ASP A 49 -0.04 8.95 10.67
C ASP A 49 0.93 7.86 10.15
N VAL A 50 2.22 8.18 10.07
CA VAL A 50 3.27 7.22 9.67
C VAL A 50 3.47 6.15 10.74
N PHE A 51 3.46 6.49 12.03
CA PHE A 51 3.57 5.53 13.13
C PHE A 51 2.34 4.64 13.25
N GLU A 52 1.14 5.17 13.01
CA GLU A 52 -0.08 4.36 12.94
C GLU A 52 0.00 3.33 11.81
N LEU A 53 0.46 3.73 10.62
CA LEU A 53 0.67 2.84 9.48
C LEU A 53 1.78 1.81 9.73
N ALA A 54 2.89 2.23 10.33
CA ALA A 54 3.99 1.34 10.72
C ALA A 54 3.56 0.43 11.88
N GLY A 55 2.83 0.96 12.85
CA GLY A 55 2.27 0.22 13.98
C GLY A 55 1.27 -0.84 13.56
N LEU A 56 0.39 -0.52 12.59
CA LEU A 56 -0.51 -1.51 11.99
C LEU A 56 0.27 -2.60 11.25
N GLY A 57 1.32 -2.25 10.50
CA GLY A 57 2.20 -3.22 9.84
C GLY A 57 2.90 -4.14 10.84
N ILE A 58 3.47 -3.58 11.90
CA ILE A 58 4.14 -4.34 12.97
C ILE A 58 3.13 -5.15 13.78
N SER A 59 1.94 -4.59 14.09
CA SER A 59 0.90 -5.29 14.83
C SER A 59 0.32 -6.46 14.04
N VAL A 60 0.10 -6.31 12.72
CA VAL A 60 -0.30 -7.39 11.84
C VAL A 60 0.78 -8.46 11.74
N GLU A 61 2.06 -8.08 11.68
CA GLU A 61 3.18 -9.01 11.64
C GLU A 61 3.31 -9.81 12.95
N LEU A 62 3.23 -9.16 14.10
CA LEU A 62 3.23 -9.81 15.41
C LEU A 62 2.03 -10.74 15.59
N PHE A 63 0.84 -10.27 15.27
CA PHE A 63 -0.40 -11.06 15.35
C PHE A 63 -0.36 -12.29 14.42
N THR A 64 0.12 -12.12 13.20
CA THR A 64 0.26 -13.23 12.25
C THR A 64 1.30 -14.24 12.74
N HIS A 65 2.41 -13.78 13.32
CA HIS A 65 3.42 -14.64 13.92
C HIS A 65 2.87 -15.42 15.13
N GLU A 66 2.11 -14.78 16.02
CA GLU A 66 1.47 -15.45 17.16
C GLU A 66 0.45 -16.48 16.70
N LEU A 67 -0.37 -16.15 15.70
CA LEU A 67 -1.32 -17.11 15.11
C LEU A 67 -0.58 -18.31 14.49
N TYR A 68 0.50 -18.07 13.76
CA TYR A 68 1.29 -19.14 13.14
C TYR A 68 1.89 -20.07 14.19
N THR A 69 2.44 -19.50 15.25
CA THR A 69 2.98 -20.23 16.40
C THR A 69 1.89 -21.05 17.09
N THR A 70 0.73 -20.45 17.32
CA THR A 70 -0.42 -21.12 17.95
C THR A 70 -0.92 -22.30 17.12
N ILE A 71 -1.06 -22.12 15.80
CA ILE A 71 -1.48 -23.19 14.88
C ILE A 71 -0.48 -24.35 14.88
N ASN A 72 0.82 -24.06 14.86
CA ASN A 72 1.86 -25.10 14.92
C ASN A 72 1.80 -25.85 16.24
N ASN A 73 1.67 -25.15 17.37
CA ASN A 73 1.54 -25.76 18.70
C ASN A 73 0.29 -26.66 18.83
N VAL A 74 -0.83 -26.22 18.27
CA VAL A 74 -2.08 -27.01 18.23
C VAL A 74 -1.90 -28.27 17.37
N ASN A 75 -1.34 -28.13 16.17
CA ASN A 75 -1.07 -29.25 15.28
C ASN A 75 -0.10 -30.28 15.90
N GLU A 76 0.95 -29.80 16.57
CA GLU A 76 1.89 -30.67 17.29
C GLU A 76 1.18 -31.45 18.41
N LYS A 77 0.37 -30.77 19.24
CA LYS A 77 -0.42 -31.43 20.28
C LYS A 77 -1.41 -32.43 19.73
N ILE A 78 -2.11 -32.11 18.65
CA ILE A 78 -3.02 -33.08 17.98
C ILE A 78 -2.23 -34.29 17.47
N GLY A 79 -1.01 -34.08 16.93
CA GLY A 79 -0.14 -35.16 16.47
C GLY A 79 0.34 -36.10 17.57
N THR A 80 0.38 -35.65 18.84
CA THR A 80 0.77 -36.49 20.00
C THR A 80 -0.40 -37.31 20.56
N ILE A 81 -1.65 -37.09 20.13
CA ILE A 81 -2.82 -37.83 20.60
C ILE A 81 -2.85 -39.19 19.91
N ALA A 82 -2.78 -40.26 20.70
CA ALA A 82 -2.68 -41.62 20.22
C ALA A 82 -3.95 -42.12 19.46
N THR A 83 -5.12 -41.57 19.82
CA THR A 83 -6.39 -41.92 19.18
C THR A 83 -6.86 -40.81 18.26
N GLN A 84 -6.77 -40.99 16.97
CA GLN A 84 -7.22 -40.06 15.93
C GLN A 84 -8.72 -40.23 15.71
N THR A 85 -9.55 -39.35 16.24
CA THR A 85 -10.99 -39.31 15.95
C THR A 85 -11.28 -38.45 14.69
N GLU A 86 -12.50 -38.59 14.14
CA GLU A 86 -12.90 -37.77 12.96
C GLU A 86 -12.90 -36.28 13.30
N GLU A 87 -13.28 -35.92 14.51
CA GLU A 87 -13.25 -34.53 14.99
C GLU A 87 -11.83 -33.98 15.04
N LEU A 88 -10.85 -34.76 15.49
CA LEU A 88 -9.44 -34.37 15.51
C LEU A 88 -8.90 -34.16 14.11
N ARG A 89 -9.28 -35.03 13.14
CA ARG A 89 -8.91 -34.84 11.73
C ARG A 89 -9.54 -33.59 11.14
N TYR A 90 -10.79 -33.31 11.47
CA TYR A 90 -11.48 -32.08 11.03
C TYR A 90 -10.75 -30.85 11.55
N ILE A 91 -10.41 -30.82 12.83
CA ILE A 91 -9.67 -29.71 13.45
C ILE A 91 -8.29 -29.56 12.82
N GLN A 92 -7.58 -30.65 12.58
CA GLN A 92 -6.27 -30.62 11.94
C GLN A 92 -6.33 -30.08 10.51
N ASN A 93 -7.34 -30.49 9.73
CA ASN A 93 -7.56 -29.98 8.38
C ASN A 93 -7.94 -28.48 8.40
N ALA A 94 -8.77 -28.06 9.33
CA ALA A 94 -9.12 -26.65 9.52
C ALA A 94 -7.89 -25.80 9.89
N MET A 95 -7.04 -26.28 10.81
CA MET A 95 -5.80 -25.63 11.19
C MET A 95 -4.80 -25.56 10.05
N ASN A 96 -4.66 -26.62 9.23
CA ASN A 96 -3.82 -26.62 8.05
C ASN A 96 -4.33 -25.64 6.98
N SER A 97 -5.66 -25.56 6.80
CA SER A 97 -6.28 -24.57 5.92
C SER A 97 -6.01 -23.15 6.40
N LEU A 98 -6.21 -22.89 7.70
CA LEU A 98 -5.91 -21.60 8.31
C LEU A 98 -4.41 -21.23 8.18
N ARG A 99 -3.51 -22.18 8.40
CA ARG A 99 -2.06 -22.00 8.20
C ARG A 99 -1.75 -21.63 6.76
N LYS A 100 -2.41 -22.29 5.79
CA LYS A 100 -2.26 -21.99 4.37
C LYS A 100 -2.77 -20.59 4.05
N GLN A 101 -3.92 -20.19 4.58
CA GLN A 101 -4.44 -18.82 4.42
C GLN A 101 -3.51 -17.79 5.06
N LEU A 102 -3.02 -18.03 6.28
CA LEU A 102 -2.06 -17.14 6.95
C LEU A 102 -0.74 -17.03 6.19
N SER A 103 -0.27 -18.08 5.51
CA SER A 103 0.95 -18.02 4.69
C SER A 103 0.84 -17.03 3.52
N TYR A 104 -0.36 -16.73 3.06
CA TYR A 104 -0.61 -15.68 2.06
C TYR A 104 -0.63 -14.27 2.67
N PHE A 105 -1.03 -14.13 3.96
CA PHE A 105 -0.92 -12.87 4.70
C PHE A 105 0.47 -12.65 5.30
N HIS A 106 1.36 -13.63 5.19
CA HIS A 106 2.71 -13.64 5.78
C HIS A 106 3.84 -13.36 4.77
N PRO A 107 3.78 -12.31 3.97
CA PRO A 107 4.94 -11.79 3.24
C PRO A 107 5.86 -11.00 4.16
N GLY A 108 5.58 -10.95 5.46
CA GLY A 108 6.11 -9.98 6.41
C GLY A 108 7.26 -10.43 7.29
N LEU A 109 7.70 -11.67 7.30
CA LEU A 109 8.92 -12.01 8.04
C LEU A 109 10.13 -11.38 7.33
N LYS A 110 10.75 -10.43 8.01
CA LYS A 110 11.91 -9.63 7.58
C LYS A 110 13.01 -10.45 6.89
N TYR A 111 13.14 -11.74 7.23
CA TYR A 111 14.10 -12.67 6.62
C TYR A 111 13.64 -13.22 5.25
N VAL A 112 12.34 -13.40 5.03
CA VAL A 112 11.80 -13.85 3.73
C VAL A 112 11.78 -12.70 2.73
N ARG A 113 11.61 -11.46 3.17
CA ARG A 113 11.63 -10.27 2.31
C ARG A 113 12.98 -9.99 1.63
N LEU A 114 14.07 -10.53 2.15
CA LEU A 114 15.42 -10.24 1.62
C LEU A 114 15.93 -11.33 0.67
N LYS A 115 15.34 -12.53 0.65
CA LYS A 115 15.79 -13.61 -0.20
C LYS A 115 15.21 -13.48 -1.61
N LYS A 116 16.08 -13.19 -2.58
CA LYS A 116 15.72 -13.30 -4.00
C LYS A 116 15.80 -14.78 -4.41
N GLU A 117 14.79 -15.24 -5.10
CA GLU A 117 14.69 -16.61 -5.63
C GLU A 117 14.26 -16.59 -7.08
N ASN A 118 14.45 -17.70 -7.77
CA ASN A 118 14.03 -17.84 -9.16
C ASN A 118 12.53 -18.14 -9.18
N ILE A 119 11.75 -17.26 -9.77
CA ILE A 119 10.29 -17.31 -9.80
C ILE A 119 9.84 -17.54 -11.22
N SER A 120 9.09 -18.61 -11.48
CA SER A 120 8.28 -18.73 -12.67
C SER A 120 7.10 -17.77 -12.57
N VAL A 121 7.11 -16.72 -13.38
CA VAL A 121 6.10 -15.66 -13.36
C VAL A 121 4.72 -16.22 -13.70
N SER A 122 4.66 -17.14 -14.67
CA SER A 122 3.41 -17.78 -15.08
C SER A 122 2.80 -18.62 -13.95
N THR A 123 3.62 -19.34 -13.19
CA THR A 123 3.18 -20.12 -12.02
C THR A 123 2.70 -19.21 -10.89
N LEU A 124 3.40 -18.10 -10.62
CA LEU A 124 3.01 -17.14 -9.60
C LEU A 124 1.65 -16.51 -9.92
N ILE A 125 1.45 -16.04 -11.17
CA ILE A 125 0.16 -15.46 -11.60
C ILE A 125 -0.96 -16.50 -11.50
N SER A 126 -0.71 -17.74 -11.93
CA SER A 126 -1.71 -18.82 -11.85
C SER A 126 -2.13 -19.10 -10.40
N ASN A 127 -1.17 -19.13 -9.47
CA ASN A 127 -1.43 -19.30 -8.04
C ASN A 127 -2.20 -18.13 -7.46
N HIS A 128 -1.85 -16.91 -7.82
CA HIS A 128 -2.55 -15.70 -7.41
C HIS A 128 -4.01 -15.72 -7.88
N MET A 129 -4.27 -16.03 -9.13
CA MET A 129 -5.64 -16.12 -9.66
C MET A 129 -6.44 -17.23 -9.01
N ALA A 130 -5.83 -18.39 -8.80
CA ALA A 130 -6.47 -19.52 -8.10
C ALA A 130 -6.84 -19.15 -6.65
N PHE A 131 -6.01 -18.35 -5.98
CA PHE A 131 -6.30 -17.87 -4.62
C PHE A 131 -7.56 -16.99 -4.59
N TYR A 132 -7.73 -16.09 -5.54
CA TYR A 132 -8.88 -15.20 -5.61
C TYR A 132 -10.10 -15.75 -6.34
N LYS A 133 -10.02 -16.98 -6.87
CA LYS A 133 -11.07 -17.61 -7.69
C LYS A 133 -12.43 -17.59 -7.00
N THR A 134 -12.53 -18.12 -5.79
CA THR A 134 -13.81 -18.19 -5.05
C THR A 134 -14.39 -16.79 -4.77
N LYS A 135 -13.53 -15.81 -4.48
CA LYS A 135 -13.94 -14.42 -4.28
C LYS A 135 -14.49 -13.80 -5.56
N CYS A 136 -13.86 -14.06 -6.69
CA CYS A 136 -14.32 -13.58 -7.99
C CYS A 136 -15.62 -14.25 -8.42
N GLU A 137 -15.72 -15.58 -8.27
CA GLU A 137 -16.94 -16.34 -8.57
C GLU A 137 -18.14 -15.84 -7.75
N SER A 138 -17.95 -15.58 -6.44
CA SER A 138 -19.02 -15.08 -5.56
C SER A 138 -19.54 -13.70 -5.95
N GLN A 139 -18.76 -12.94 -6.73
CA GLN A 139 -19.09 -11.60 -7.21
C GLN A 139 -19.32 -11.55 -8.73
N ASN A 140 -19.39 -12.69 -9.41
CA ASN A 140 -19.52 -12.79 -10.87
C ASN A 140 -18.47 -11.95 -11.63
N ILE A 141 -17.21 -12.08 -11.22
CA ILE A 141 -16.07 -11.46 -11.89
C ILE A 141 -15.31 -12.53 -12.65
N ASN A 142 -15.18 -12.36 -13.96
CA ASN A 142 -14.41 -13.22 -14.84
C ASN A 142 -12.92 -12.89 -14.71
N GLN A 143 -12.10 -13.92 -14.44
CA GLN A 143 -10.65 -13.80 -14.41
C GLN A 143 -10.06 -14.38 -15.69
N ASN A 144 -9.27 -13.59 -16.41
CA ASN A 144 -8.62 -13.99 -17.65
C ASN A 144 -7.09 -13.95 -17.48
N PHE A 145 -6.41 -15.05 -17.82
CA PHE A 145 -4.97 -15.11 -17.89
C PHE A 145 -4.50 -15.40 -19.31
N ILE A 146 -3.91 -14.40 -19.95
CA ILE A 146 -3.28 -14.52 -21.27
C ILE A 146 -1.82 -14.90 -21.03
N LYS A 147 -1.54 -16.18 -21.15
CA LYS A 147 -0.24 -16.76 -20.85
C LYS A 147 0.68 -16.70 -22.05
N CYS A 148 1.93 -16.30 -21.85
CA CYS A 148 3.01 -16.45 -22.81
C CYS A 148 3.33 -17.95 -23.04
N GLN A 149 3.74 -18.31 -24.26
CA GLN A 149 4.16 -19.69 -24.56
C GLN A 149 5.46 -20.07 -23.84
N GLN A 150 6.33 -19.11 -23.60
CA GLN A 150 7.61 -19.30 -22.95
C GLN A 150 7.46 -19.08 -21.43
N ASP A 151 8.08 -19.92 -20.61
CA ASP A 151 8.12 -19.68 -19.18
C ASP A 151 9.12 -18.56 -18.86
N ILE A 152 8.64 -17.52 -18.23
CA ILE A 152 9.45 -16.36 -17.84
C ILE A 152 9.89 -16.58 -16.41
N VAL A 153 11.19 -16.74 -16.20
CA VAL A 153 11.80 -16.88 -14.87
C VAL A 153 12.53 -15.61 -14.51
N VAL A 154 12.22 -15.05 -13.34
CA VAL A 154 12.85 -13.83 -12.83
C VAL A 154 13.48 -14.07 -11.46
N LYS A 155 14.56 -13.35 -11.15
CA LYS A 155 15.21 -13.41 -9.84
C LYS A 155 14.74 -12.26 -8.94
N MET A 156 13.72 -12.54 -8.12
CA MET A 156 13.10 -11.53 -7.27
C MET A 156 12.61 -12.16 -5.95
N ASN A 157 12.15 -11.34 -5.03
CA ASN A 157 11.44 -11.81 -3.84
C ASN A 157 9.97 -12.10 -4.18
N THR A 158 9.53 -13.34 -3.99
CA THR A 158 8.15 -13.79 -4.27
C THR A 158 7.10 -13.01 -3.49
N GLY A 159 7.36 -12.68 -2.22
CA GLY A 159 6.43 -11.92 -1.38
C GLY A 159 6.20 -10.49 -1.88
N LEU A 160 7.25 -9.83 -2.40
CA LEU A 160 7.11 -8.48 -2.96
C LEU A 160 6.27 -8.49 -4.24
N LEU A 161 6.50 -9.47 -5.13
CA LEU A 161 5.73 -9.56 -6.37
C LEU A 161 4.27 -9.93 -6.09
N ASN A 162 4.00 -10.84 -5.14
CA ASN A 162 2.64 -11.11 -4.68
C ASN A 162 1.96 -9.87 -4.12
N GLN A 163 2.65 -9.07 -3.29
CA GLN A 163 2.10 -7.82 -2.74
C GLN A 163 1.70 -6.83 -3.85
N VAL A 164 2.49 -6.74 -4.91
CA VAL A 164 2.16 -5.90 -6.07
C VAL A 164 0.89 -6.42 -6.77
N LEU A 165 0.80 -7.72 -7.03
CA LEU A 165 -0.39 -8.34 -7.63
C LEU A 165 -1.63 -8.17 -6.75
N ASP A 166 -1.51 -8.36 -5.43
CA ASP A 166 -2.61 -8.18 -4.46
C ASP A 166 -3.13 -6.74 -4.46
N ASN A 167 -2.25 -5.75 -4.47
CA ASN A 167 -2.64 -4.34 -4.52
C ASN A 167 -3.38 -3.99 -5.81
N LEU A 168 -2.89 -4.47 -6.96
CA LEU A 168 -3.55 -4.23 -8.25
C LEU A 168 -4.88 -4.96 -8.34
N PHE A 169 -4.95 -6.23 -7.89
CA PHE A 169 -6.20 -6.97 -7.82
C PHE A 169 -7.23 -6.30 -6.89
N SER A 170 -6.82 -5.87 -5.71
CA SER A 170 -7.72 -5.17 -4.77
C SER A 170 -8.26 -3.86 -5.33
N ASN A 171 -7.47 -3.17 -6.16
CA ASN A 171 -7.92 -1.99 -6.87
C ASN A 171 -8.92 -2.35 -7.96
N ALA A 172 -8.60 -3.30 -8.83
CA ALA A 172 -9.49 -3.78 -9.88
C ALA A 172 -10.82 -4.30 -9.31
N PHE A 173 -10.76 -5.13 -8.27
CA PHE A 173 -11.94 -5.67 -7.60
C PHE A 173 -12.88 -4.58 -7.08
N TYR A 174 -12.32 -3.56 -6.41
CA TYR A 174 -13.12 -2.43 -5.92
C TYR A 174 -13.78 -1.65 -7.06
N TRP A 175 -13.01 -1.29 -8.09
CA TRP A 175 -13.53 -0.46 -9.19
C TRP A 175 -14.47 -1.20 -10.11
N LEU A 176 -14.33 -2.51 -10.27
CA LEU A 176 -15.30 -3.36 -10.98
C LEU A 176 -16.66 -3.34 -10.27
N LEU A 177 -16.69 -3.61 -8.96
CA LEU A 177 -17.94 -3.58 -8.19
C LEU A 177 -18.53 -2.17 -8.15
N TYR A 178 -17.73 -1.14 -7.98
CA TYR A 178 -18.20 0.24 -8.04
C TYR A 178 -18.80 0.59 -9.39
N SER A 179 -18.17 0.18 -10.50
CA SER A 179 -18.64 0.43 -11.86
C SER A 179 -19.94 -0.31 -12.17
N ARG A 180 -20.11 -1.53 -11.64
CA ARG A 180 -21.32 -2.33 -11.80
C ARG A 180 -22.44 -1.90 -10.86
N ASP A 181 -22.17 -1.90 -9.54
CA ASP A 181 -23.20 -1.82 -8.51
C ASP A 181 -23.58 -0.38 -8.16
N THR A 182 -22.65 0.57 -8.30
CA THR A 182 -22.89 1.97 -7.97
C THR A 182 -23.18 2.82 -9.20
N LEU A 183 -22.38 2.65 -10.26
CA LEU A 183 -22.53 3.45 -11.48
C LEU A 183 -23.45 2.80 -12.53
N GLY A 184 -23.62 1.48 -12.49
CA GLY A 184 -24.44 0.74 -13.46
C GLY A 184 -23.93 0.84 -14.93
N ILE A 185 -22.62 1.10 -15.12
CA ILE A 185 -22.03 1.34 -16.45
C ILE A 185 -21.45 0.10 -17.11
N ILE A 186 -21.31 -1.00 -16.37
CA ILE A 186 -20.92 -2.32 -16.87
C ILE A 186 -21.87 -3.38 -16.31
N ALA A 187 -22.16 -4.42 -17.10
CA ALA A 187 -22.93 -5.58 -16.64
C ALA A 187 -21.98 -6.71 -16.22
N ASP A 188 -21.01 -7.02 -17.06
CA ASP A 188 -20.03 -8.08 -16.84
C ASP A 188 -18.73 -7.48 -16.32
N CYS A 189 -18.20 -8.09 -15.26
CA CYS A 189 -16.93 -7.68 -14.65
C CYS A 189 -15.82 -8.60 -15.13
N GLU A 190 -14.77 -8.03 -15.71
CA GLU A 190 -13.61 -8.76 -16.20
C GLU A 190 -12.31 -8.19 -15.64
N TYR A 191 -11.46 -9.09 -15.15
CA TYR A 191 -10.09 -8.81 -14.69
C TYR A 191 -9.12 -9.65 -15.50
N THR A 192 -8.16 -9.01 -16.16
CA THR A 192 -7.23 -9.69 -17.06
C THR A 192 -5.79 -9.42 -16.65
N ILE A 193 -5.00 -10.49 -16.65
CA ILE A 193 -3.54 -10.45 -16.56
C ILE A 193 -2.97 -11.05 -17.85
N GLU A 194 -2.04 -10.37 -18.47
CA GLU A 194 -1.32 -10.81 -19.67
C GLU A 194 0.18 -10.84 -19.37
N LEU A 195 0.81 -12.01 -19.61
CA LEU A 195 2.24 -12.17 -19.50
C LEU A 195 2.86 -12.18 -20.90
N ILE A 196 3.79 -11.27 -21.16
CA ILE A 196 4.48 -11.11 -22.44
C ILE A 196 5.88 -11.75 -22.36
N ALA A 197 6.39 -12.19 -23.50
CA ALA A 197 7.67 -12.93 -23.60
C ALA A 197 8.91 -12.12 -23.18
N ASP A 198 8.81 -10.81 -23.16
CA ASP A 198 9.88 -9.90 -22.71
C ASP A 198 9.92 -9.72 -21.17
N GLY A 199 9.09 -10.45 -20.41
CA GLY A 199 8.99 -10.33 -18.95
C GLY A 199 8.06 -9.22 -18.47
N THR A 200 7.28 -8.66 -19.37
CA THR A 200 6.29 -7.64 -19.06
C THR A 200 4.96 -8.30 -18.64
N ILE A 201 4.34 -7.75 -17.59
CA ILE A 201 3.01 -8.16 -17.14
C ILE A 201 2.07 -6.97 -17.33
N ASN A 202 1.05 -7.12 -18.16
CA ASN A 202 -0.05 -6.17 -18.28
C ASN A 202 -1.24 -6.60 -17.42
N ILE A 203 -1.83 -5.67 -16.69
CA ILE A 203 -2.96 -5.93 -15.79
C ILE A 203 -4.03 -4.86 -16.00
N TRP A 204 -5.26 -5.29 -16.22
CA TRP A 204 -6.38 -4.37 -16.41
C TRP A 204 -7.73 -4.99 -16.01
N ASP A 205 -8.69 -4.12 -15.86
CA ASP A 205 -10.10 -4.44 -15.69
C ASP A 205 -10.95 -3.64 -16.67
N ASN A 206 -12.22 -4.05 -16.85
CA ASN A 206 -13.16 -3.37 -17.74
C ASN A 206 -14.04 -2.33 -17.01
N GLY A 207 -13.65 -1.94 -15.80
CA GLY A 207 -14.31 -0.89 -15.01
C GLY A 207 -14.13 0.51 -15.58
N ILE A 208 -14.49 1.52 -14.77
CA ILE A 208 -14.46 2.93 -15.18
C ILE A 208 -13.05 3.42 -15.58
N GLY A 209 -11.99 2.81 -15.06
CA GLY A 209 -10.59 3.23 -15.26
C GLY A 209 -10.19 4.39 -14.34
N ILE A 210 -9.06 5.03 -14.66
CA ILE A 210 -8.39 6.06 -13.86
C ILE A 210 -8.83 7.44 -14.34
N SER A 211 -9.38 8.26 -13.42
CA SER A 211 -9.78 9.64 -13.72
C SER A 211 -8.58 10.49 -14.14
N LYS A 212 -8.80 11.41 -15.08
CA LYS A 212 -7.78 12.34 -15.60
C LYS A 212 -7.15 13.18 -14.50
N ASP A 213 -7.91 13.52 -13.48
CA ASP A 213 -7.45 14.38 -12.37
C ASP A 213 -6.35 13.75 -11.54
N VAL A 214 -6.24 12.40 -11.54
CA VAL A 214 -5.25 11.65 -10.75
C VAL A 214 -4.23 10.89 -11.59
N GLU A 215 -4.33 10.93 -12.95
CA GLU A 215 -3.43 10.18 -13.83
C GLU A 215 -1.94 10.45 -13.57
N ASN A 216 -1.58 11.72 -13.28
CA ASN A 216 -0.20 12.12 -13.07
C ASN A 216 0.30 11.84 -11.65
N ASP A 217 -0.59 11.79 -10.68
CA ASP A 217 -0.27 11.65 -9.26
C ASP A 217 -0.58 10.27 -8.71
N LEU A 218 -1.02 9.35 -9.56
CA LEU A 218 -1.54 8.03 -9.19
C LEU A 218 -0.59 7.20 -8.32
N PHE A 219 0.72 7.35 -8.52
CA PHE A 219 1.76 6.67 -7.76
C PHE A 219 2.34 7.51 -6.61
N ASN A 220 1.80 8.70 -6.36
CA ASN A 220 2.19 9.50 -5.21
C ASN A 220 1.52 8.96 -3.93
N PRO A 221 2.16 9.10 -2.76
CA PRO A 221 1.56 8.66 -1.51
C PRO A 221 0.30 9.47 -1.20
N PHE A 222 -0.67 8.83 -0.55
CA PHE A 222 -1.95 9.42 -0.11
C PHE A 222 -2.90 9.85 -1.24
N VAL A 223 -2.65 9.46 -2.48
CA VAL A 223 -3.58 9.67 -3.61
C VAL A 223 -4.56 8.51 -3.68
N SER A 224 -5.84 8.77 -3.45
CA SER A 224 -6.93 7.79 -3.52
C SER A 224 -8.24 8.42 -3.94
N CYS A 225 -8.94 7.76 -4.86
CA CYS A 225 -10.33 8.10 -5.22
C CYS A 225 -11.35 7.18 -4.52
N LYS A 226 -10.92 6.24 -3.66
CA LYS A 226 -11.79 5.39 -2.86
C LYS A 226 -12.23 6.16 -1.61
N LYS A 227 -13.49 6.03 -1.19
CA LYS A 227 -14.08 6.74 -0.04
C LYS A 227 -13.26 6.57 1.26
N ASP A 228 -12.74 5.35 1.50
CA ASP A 228 -11.94 5.01 2.68
C ASP A 228 -10.53 4.57 2.30
N GLY A 229 -10.05 4.99 1.12
CA GLY A 229 -8.75 4.59 0.57
C GLY A 229 -7.61 5.43 1.16
N ARG A 230 -6.59 4.77 1.72
CA ARG A 230 -5.39 5.43 2.26
C ARG A 230 -4.44 5.97 1.19
N GLY A 231 -4.60 5.60 -0.08
CA GLY A 231 -3.77 6.07 -1.19
C GLY A 231 -2.32 5.59 -1.16
N LEU A 232 -2.02 4.47 -0.50
CA LEU A 232 -0.65 3.96 -0.35
C LEU A 232 -0.34 2.74 -1.25
N GLY A 233 -1.36 2.02 -1.74
CA GLY A 233 -1.16 0.75 -2.44
C GLY A 233 -0.28 0.87 -3.69
N LEU A 234 -0.57 1.80 -4.58
CA LEU A 234 0.20 1.99 -5.83
C LEU A 234 1.58 2.63 -5.58
N PHE A 235 1.70 3.50 -4.59
CA PHE A 235 2.99 4.02 -4.13
C PHE A 235 3.90 2.90 -3.62
N ILE A 236 3.37 1.96 -2.82
CA ILE A 236 4.11 0.79 -2.34
C ILE A 236 4.50 -0.12 -3.51
N CYS A 237 3.60 -0.34 -4.49
CA CYS A 237 3.92 -1.11 -5.69
C CYS A 237 5.12 -0.52 -6.44
N LYS A 238 5.09 0.79 -6.69
CA LYS A 238 6.16 1.51 -7.39
C LYS A 238 7.48 1.38 -6.65
N ASN A 239 7.52 1.72 -5.37
CA ASN A 239 8.75 1.66 -4.56
C ASN A 239 9.32 0.24 -4.47
N ASN A 240 8.46 -0.79 -4.27
CA ASN A 240 8.90 -2.17 -4.21
C ASN A 240 9.53 -2.66 -5.52
N LEU A 241 8.98 -2.28 -6.66
CA LEU A 241 9.50 -2.65 -7.96
C LEU A 241 10.77 -1.88 -8.29
N GLU A 242 10.80 -0.56 -8.13
CA GLU A 242 11.98 0.29 -8.41
C GLU A 242 13.19 -0.10 -7.55
N ASN A 243 12.99 -0.40 -6.26
CA ASN A 243 14.05 -0.89 -5.37
C ASN A 243 14.59 -2.29 -5.74
N ASN A 244 13.91 -3.00 -6.65
CA ASN A 244 14.31 -4.31 -7.12
C ASN A 244 14.66 -4.35 -8.62
N SER A 245 14.93 -3.20 -9.25
CA SER A 245 15.29 -3.06 -10.68
C SER A 245 14.16 -3.48 -11.64
N ALA A 246 12.92 -3.32 -11.19
CA ALA A 246 11.71 -3.47 -11.98
C ALA A 246 10.94 -2.15 -11.99
N SER A 247 9.88 -2.05 -12.78
CA SER A 247 9.07 -0.84 -12.81
C SER A 247 7.58 -1.12 -12.97
N ILE A 248 6.75 -0.12 -12.65
CA ILE A 248 5.32 -0.12 -12.92
C ILE A 248 4.92 1.21 -13.57
N ARG A 249 4.05 1.14 -14.55
CA ARG A 249 3.49 2.32 -15.20
C ARG A 249 2.04 2.12 -15.60
N LEU A 250 1.32 3.22 -15.78
CA LEU A 250 0.00 3.25 -16.39
C LEU A 250 0.18 3.50 -17.90
N LEU A 251 -0.30 2.58 -18.74
CA LEU A 251 -0.21 2.72 -20.18
C LEU A 251 -1.15 3.82 -20.68
N ARG A 252 -0.76 4.50 -21.77
CA ARG A 252 -1.56 5.59 -22.35
C ARG A 252 -2.69 5.11 -23.24
N GLU A 253 -3.18 3.90 -22.98
CA GLU A 253 -4.36 3.33 -23.62
C GLU A 253 -5.62 3.74 -22.85
N ARG A 254 -6.67 4.15 -23.58
CA ARG A 254 -7.94 4.57 -22.97
C ARG A 254 -9.03 3.56 -23.24
N ASN A 255 -9.82 3.29 -22.18
CA ASN A 255 -11.00 2.43 -22.28
C ASN A 255 -12.19 3.14 -22.96
N LYS A 256 -13.32 2.46 -23.07
CA LYS A 256 -14.57 3.00 -23.67
C LYS A 256 -15.13 4.24 -22.95
N PHE A 257 -14.67 4.53 -21.74
CA PHE A 257 -15.04 5.71 -20.96
C PHE A 257 -14.04 6.87 -21.12
N GLY A 258 -12.99 6.70 -21.95
CA GLY A 258 -11.97 7.70 -22.21
C GLY A 258 -10.91 7.81 -21.10
N ASN A 259 -10.86 6.86 -20.16
CA ASN A 259 -9.94 6.82 -19.05
C ASN A 259 -8.80 5.81 -19.28
N LEU A 260 -7.61 6.08 -18.70
CA LEU A 260 -6.52 5.10 -18.66
C LEU A 260 -6.93 3.94 -17.75
N TYR A 261 -6.51 2.70 -18.08
CA TYR A 261 -7.02 1.54 -17.35
C TYR A 261 -6.03 0.37 -17.23
N LYS A 262 -4.92 0.39 -17.97
CA LYS A 262 -4.00 -0.74 -18.07
C LYS A 262 -2.68 -0.43 -17.37
N PHE A 263 -2.36 -1.20 -16.35
CA PHE A 263 -1.06 -1.17 -15.67
C PHE A 263 -0.10 -2.11 -16.37
N GLN A 264 1.16 -1.71 -16.44
CA GLN A 264 2.25 -2.53 -16.93
C GLN A 264 3.34 -2.62 -15.88
N ILE A 265 3.72 -3.85 -15.53
CA ILE A 265 4.90 -4.17 -14.70
C ILE A 265 5.99 -4.67 -15.65
N ASP A 266 7.16 -4.10 -15.56
CA ASP A 266 8.33 -4.49 -16.35
C ASP A 266 9.34 -5.20 -15.44
N LEU A 267 9.54 -6.50 -15.71
CA LEU A 267 10.49 -7.39 -15.04
C LEU A 267 11.65 -7.80 -15.95
N SER A 268 11.78 -7.21 -17.16
CA SER A 268 12.75 -7.61 -18.19
C SER A 268 14.20 -7.64 -17.68
N ASN A 269 14.57 -6.69 -16.80
CA ASN A 269 15.89 -6.62 -16.18
C ASN A 269 16.16 -7.74 -15.15
N LEU A 270 15.15 -8.54 -14.78
CA LEU A 270 15.24 -9.58 -13.76
C LEU A 270 15.18 -10.99 -14.36
N GLN A 271 15.02 -11.12 -15.67
CA GLN A 271 14.99 -12.40 -16.37
C GLN A 271 16.33 -13.14 -16.24
N ILE A 272 16.24 -14.48 -16.18
CA ILE A 272 17.38 -15.39 -16.07
C ILE A 272 17.38 -16.33 -17.25
#